data_a0c8afbae84720d19d65c7732234f71f
#
_entry.id   a0c8afbae84720d19d65c7732234f71f
#
_cell.length_a   1.000
_cell.length_b   1.000
_cell.length_c   1.000
_cell.angle_alpha   90.00
_cell.angle_beta   90.00
_cell.angle_gamma   90.00
#
_symmetry.space_group_name_H-M   'P 1'
#
loop_
_entity.id
_entity.type
_entity.pdbx_description
1 polymer ?
#
loop_
_entity_poly.entity_id
_entity_poly.type
_entity_poly.pdbx_seq_one_letter_code
_entity_poly.pdbx_strand_id
1 'polypeptide(L)'
;MRTLPIVVLMMLAAGCGQAAAGTGSGGPDVGVTGSPPAGSGGGAPGRLGATLVTPKPGPGPTAPVHPVGLRAGTAGAGAWALVTWYGGIEPCSVLRPVGVRRAGGTITLRLREGSDAPAGSACPELAMKKAVRVSLGVLAAGTYTVVAGERRTTLTV
;
A
#
# COMPACT_ATOMS: atom_id res chain seq x y z
N MET A 1 -18.58 -45.36 -4.66
CA MET A 1 -17.20 -45.32 -4.16
C MET A 1 -16.26 -45.57 -5.36
N ARG A 2 -15.64 -44.50 -5.88
CA ARG A 2 -14.65 -44.59 -6.97
C ARG A 2 -13.44 -43.79 -6.54
N THR A 3 -12.37 -44.50 -6.22
CA THR A 3 -11.04 -43.99 -5.90
C THR A 3 -10.29 -43.70 -7.20
N LEU A 4 -9.86 -42.43 -7.40
CA LEU A 4 -8.92 -42.04 -8.45
C LEU A 4 -7.51 -41.93 -7.86
N PRO A 5 -6.48 -42.46 -8.56
CA PRO A 5 -5.09 -42.34 -8.11
C PRO A 5 -4.50 -40.99 -8.48
N ILE A 6 -3.79 -40.40 -7.52
CA ILE A 6 -2.97 -39.18 -7.67
C ILE A 6 -1.65 -39.61 -8.33
N VAL A 7 -1.38 -39.05 -9.51
CA VAL A 7 -0.06 -39.12 -10.16
C VAL A 7 0.73 -37.89 -9.73
N VAL A 8 1.78 -38.10 -8.93
CA VAL A 8 2.77 -37.09 -8.57
C VAL A 8 3.85 -37.06 -9.63
N LEU A 9 3.96 -35.99 -10.39
CA LEU A 9 5.03 -35.73 -11.35
C LEU A 9 6.06 -34.79 -10.72
N MET A 10 7.21 -35.34 -10.29
CA MET A 10 8.38 -34.56 -9.88
C MET A 10 9.15 -34.12 -11.14
N MET A 11 9.31 -32.83 -11.34
CA MET A 11 10.31 -32.25 -12.26
C MET A 11 11.40 -31.54 -11.45
N LEU A 12 12.59 -32.12 -11.43
CA LEU A 12 13.84 -31.48 -11.07
C LEU A 12 14.32 -30.63 -12.27
N ALA A 13 14.57 -29.36 -12.06
CA ALA A 13 15.35 -28.54 -12.96
C ALA A 13 16.50 -27.88 -12.19
N ALA A 14 17.70 -28.41 -12.41
CA ALA A 14 18.96 -27.79 -12.00
C ALA A 14 19.35 -26.74 -13.05
N GLY A 15 19.54 -25.48 -12.63
CA GLY A 15 20.06 -24.38 -13.45
C GLY A 15 21.23 -23.70 -12.77
N CYS A 16 22.48 -24.06 -13.14
CA CYS A 16 23.69 -23.29 -12.87
C CYS A 16 23.77 -22.10 -13.82
N GLY A 17 24.07 -20.90 -13.30
CA GLY A 17 24.29 -19.68 -14.08
C GLY A 17 25.18 -18.70 -13.31
N GLN A 18 26.43 -18.77 -13.50
CA GLN A 18 27.61 -17.90 -13.74
C GLN A 18 27.61 -16.49 -13.12
N ALA A 19 28.61 -16.29 -12.26
CA ALA A 19 29.16 -15.03 -11.81
C ALA A 19 29.92 -14.33 -12.95
N ALA A 20 29.66 -13.05 -13.20
CA ALA A 20 30.51 -12.15 -13.98
C ALA A 20 31.16 -11.15 -13.05
N ALA A 21 32.49 -11.28 -12.89
CA ALA A 21 33.34 -10.28 -12.27
C ALA A 21 33.63 -9.17 -13.28
N GLY A 22 33.23 -7.94 -12.99
CA GLY A 22 33.60 -6.73 -13.72
C GLY A 22 34.59 -5.92 -12.93
N THR A 23 35.88 -6.01 -13.29
CA THR A 23 36.94 -5.09 -12.89
C THR A 23 36.88 -3.82 -13.75
N GLY A 24 36.71 -2.66 -13.12
CA GLY A 24 36.72 -1.34 -13.74
C GLY A 24 37.61 -0.37 -12.96
N SER A 25 38.66 0.06 -13.63
CA SER A 25 39.78 0.88 -13.23
C SER A 25 39.48 2.25 -12.67
N GLY A 26 40.44 2.74 -11.87
CA GLY A 26 40.47 4.02 -11.21
C GLY A 26 40.46 5.26 -12.12
N GLY A 27 40.07 6.36 -11.53
CA GLY A 27 40.25 7.74 -11.95
C GLY A 27 40.41 8.62 -10.70
N PRO A 28 41.18 9.73 -10.77
CA PRO A 28 41.83 10.35 -9.63
C PRO A 28 40.91 11.22 -8.78
N ASP A 29 41.25 11.29 -7.51
CA ASP A 29 40.81 12.19 -6.45
C ASP A 29 40.58 13.64 -6.89
N VAL A 30 39.40 14.17 -6.58
CA VAL A 30 39.23 15.57 -6.28
C VAL A 30 38.52 15.66 -4.94
N GLY A 31 39.27 15.96 -3.90
CA GLY A 31 38.74 16.16 -2.56
C GLY A 31 37.80 17.34 -2.49
N VAL A 32 36.58 17.08 -2.11
CA VAL A 32 35.63 18.06 -1.55
C VAL A 32 35.22 17.56 -0.17
N THR A 33 35.90 18.10 0.83
CA THR A 33 35.52 17.99 2.23
C THR A 33 34.23 18.80 2.45
N GLY A 34 33.09 18.09 2.40
CA GLY A 34 31.82 18.59 2.81
C GLY A 34 31.07 17.47 3.49
N SER A 35 31.15 17.41 4.83
CA SER A 35 30.31 16.49 5.62
C SER A 35 28.85 16.85 5.39
N PRO A 36 28.02 15.96 4.85
CA PRO A 36 26.58 16.16 4.88
C PRO A 36 26.09 15.96 6.32
N PRO A 37 25.18 16.79 6.83
CA PRO A 37 24.56 16.57 8.13
C PRO A 37 23.83 15.23 8.11
N ALA A 38 24.04 14.44 9.17
CA ALA A 38 23.34 13.20 9.43
C ALA A 38 21.83 13.49 9.57
N GLY A 39 21.16 13.52 8.45
CA GLY A 39 19.70 13.56 8.38
C GLY A 39 19.16 12.18 8.69
N SER A 40 18.60 12.00 9.87
CA SER A 40 17.81 10.84 10.27
C SER A 40 16.72 10.61 9.24
N GLY A 41 16.97 9.75 8.26
CA GLY A 41 16.04 9.39 7.20
C GLY A 41 14.94 8.48 7.71
N GLY A 42 14.07 8.99 8.58
CA GLY A 42 12.73 8.46 8.73
C GLY A 42 12.04 8.66 7.39
N GLY A 43 11.87 7.60 6.60
CA GLY A 43 11.18 7.63 5.31
C GLY A 43 9.74 8.12 5.47
N ALA A 44 9.57 9.43 5.53
CA ALA A 44 8.26 10.05 5.59
C ALA A 44 7.45 9.66 4.35
N PRO A 45 6.16 9.30 4.51
CA PRO A 45 5.26 8.97 3.41
C PRO A 45 5.02 10.13 2.43
N GLY A 46 5.63 11.28 2.64
CA GLY A 46 5.49 12.51 1.84
C GLY A 46 6.02 12.47 0.42
N ARG A 47 6.77 11.46 -0.01
CA ARG A 47 7.25 11.34 -1.40
C ARG A 47 6.16 11.04 -2.44
N LEU A 48 4.92 10.81 -2.01
CA LEU A 48 3.79 10.54 -2.92
C LEU A 48 3.00 11.79 -3.28
N GLY A 49 3.34 12.97 -2.77
CA GLY A 49 2.54 14.19 -2.95
C GLY A 49 1.09 14.02 -2.46
N ALA A 50 0.86 13.13 -1.48
CA ALA A 50 -0.45 12.82 -0.94
C ALA A 50 -0.48 13.08 0.57
N THR A 51 -1.55 13.69 1.06
CA THR A 51 -1.78 13.92 2.49
C THR A 51 -2.21 12.62 3.16
N LEU A 52 -1.48 12.18 4.17
CA LEU A 52 -1.87 11.02 4.97
C LEU A 52 -3.04 11.40 5.88
N VAL A 53 -4.13 10.65 5.78
CA VAL A 53 -5.33 10.87 6.59
C VAL A 53 -5.60 9.69 7.53
N THR A 54 -6.20 10.00 8.69
CA THR A 54 -6.63 9.00 9.67
C THR A 54 -8.13 8.80 9.54
N PRO A 55 -8.62 7.55 9.41
CA PRO A 55 -10.05 7.28 9.38
C PRO A 55 -10.74 7.73 10.67
N LYS A 56 -11.90 8.37 10.53
CA LYS A 56 -12.72 8.86 11.65
C LYS A 56 -14.12 8.24 11.57
N PRO A 57 -14.66 7.67 12.66
CA PRO A 57 -16.06 7.31 12.71
C PRO A 57 -16.91 8.59 12.61
N GLY A 58 -18.13 8.46 12.12
CA GLY A 58 -19.05 9.60 12.05
C GLY A 58 -20.41 9.16 11.51
N PRO A 59 -21.45 9.93 11.79
CA PRO A 59 -22.81 9.69 11.30
C PRO A 59 -22.94 10.06 9.82
N GLY A 60 -24.08 9.71 9.25
CA GLY A 60 -24.49 10.19 7.94
C GLY A 60 -24.13 9.28 6.76
N PRO A 61 -24.61 9.67 5.59
CA PRO A 61 -24.40 8.91 4.37
C PRO A 61 -22.91 8.93 3.96
N THR A 62 -22.47 7.86 3.31
CA THR A 62 -21.11 7.73 2.82
C THR A 62 -21.09 7.32 1.36
N ALA A 63 -20.13 7.84 0.61
CA ALA A 63 -19.87 7.45 -0.77
C ALA A 63 -18.61 6.54 -0.86
N PRO A 64 -18.55 5.61 -1.82
CA PRO A 64 -17.35 4.84 -2.07
C PRO A 64 -16.22 5.75 -2.57
N VAL A 65 -15.00 5.45 -2.15
CA VAL A 65 -13.79 6.10 -2.65
C VAL A 65 -13.31 5.37 -3.90
N HIS A 66 -12.82 6.11 -4.89
CA HIS A 66 -12.20 5.58 -6.12
C HIS A 66 -10.66 5.65 -6.00
N PRO A 67 -9.97 4.58 -5.60
CA PRO A 67 -8.53 4.58 -5.46
C PRO A 67 -7.82 4.82 -6.80
N VAL A 68 -6.80 5.68 -6.79
CA VAL A 68 -5.92 5.92 -7.93
C VAL A 68 -4.57 5.21 -7.77
N GLY A 69 -4.23 4.78 -6.54
CA GLY A 69 -3.04 4.00 -6.28
C GLY A 69 -3.22 3.03 -5.13
N LEU A 70 -2.52 1.90 -5.21
CA LEU A 70 -2.48 0.86 -4.18
C LEU A 70 -1.07 0.27 -4.12
N ARG A 71 -0.52 0.20 -2.92
CA ARG A 71 0.73 -0.51 -2.61
C ARG A 71 0.51 -1.37 -1.38
N ALA A 72 1.23 -2.47 -1.27
CA ALA A 72 1.23 -3.30 -0.09
C ALA A 72 2.66 -3.74 0.22
N GLY A 73 2.91 -4.10 1.47
CA GLY A 73 4.21 -4.56 1.93
C GLY A 73 4.15 -5.06 3.35
N THR A 74 5.31 -5.47 3.87
CA THR A 74 5.50 -5.92 5.24
C THR A 74 6.33 -4.90 6.03
N ALA A 75 6.14 -4.86 7.34
CA ALA A 75 6.98 -4.10 8.27
C ALA A 75 7.03 -4.88 9.59
N GLY A 76 8.20 -5.40 9.93
CA GLY A 76 8.34 -6.39 11.00
C GLY A 76 7.45 -7.61 10.72
N ALA A 77 6.73 -8.08 11.73
CA ALA A 77 5.79 -9.19 11.58
C ALA A 77 4.44 -8.82 10.97
N GLY A 78 4.19 -7.54 10.68
CA GLY A 78 2.89 -7.05 10.20
C GLY A 78 2.89 -6.71 8.72
N ALA A 79 1.75 -6.92 8.08
CA ALA A 79 1.49 -6.49 6.72
C ALA A 79 0.68 -5.19 6.68
N TRP A 80 0.82 -4.41 5.62
CA TRP A 80 0.13 -3.15 5.43
C TRP A 80 -0.24 -2.92 3.97
N ALA A 81 -1.22 -2.06 3.75
CA ALA A 81 -1.55 -1.49 2.45
C ALA A 81 -1.58 0.04 2.53
N LEU A 82 -1.14 0.71 1.48
CA LEU A 82 -1.24 2.15 1.29
C LEU A 82 -2.13 2.40 0.09
N VAL A 83 -3.25 3.07 0.34
CA VAL A 83 -4.23 3.42 -0.69
C VAL A 83 -4.18 4.92 -0.91
N THR A 84 -4.16 5.38 -2.16
CA THR A 84 -4.22 6.80 -2.51
C THR A 84 -5.42 7.09 -3.40
N TRP A 85 -6.04 8.27 -3.21
CA TRP A 85 -7.19 8.73 -3.99
C TRP A 85 -7.26 10.26 -4.04
N TYR A 86 -8.16 10.80 -4.81
CA TYR A 86 -8.54 12.20 -4.74
C TYR A 86 -9.87 12.34 -4.00
N GLY A 87 -9.93 13.24 -3.03
CA GLY A 87 -11.12 13.54 -2.23
C GLY A 87 -11.15 15.00 -1.82
N GLY A 88 -12.28 15.46 -1.30
CA GLY A 88 -12.44 16.81 -0.78
C GLY A 88 -11.63 17.04 0.51
N ILE A 89 -11.69 18.26 1.06
CA ILE A 89 -11.05 18.60 2.34
C ILE A 89 -11.98 18.34 3.53
N GLU A 90 -11.39 18.09 4.71
CA GLU A 90 -12.14 18.05 5.97
C GLU A 90 -12.69 19.43 6.34
N PRO A 91 -13.88 19.51 6.93
CA PRO A 91 -14.76 18.42 7.38
C PRO A 91 -15.73 17.91 6.30
N CYS A 92 -15.69 18.44 5.09
CA CYS A 92 -16.62 18.08 4.01
C CYS A 92 -16.38 16.67 3.42
N SER A 93 -15.14 16.17 3.52
CA SER A 93 -14.79 14.84 3.03
C SER A 93 -13.84 14.18 4.02
N VAL A 94 -14.40 13.29 4.83
CA VAL A 94 -13.73 12.58 5.93
C VAL A 94 -13.72 11.10 5.64
N LEU A 95 -12.54 10.48 5.67
CA LEU A 95 -12.42 9.04 5.50
C LEU A 95 -13.04 8.31 6.69
N ARG A 96 -13.97 7.40 6.41
CA ARG A 96 -14.57 6.52 7.41
C ARG A 96 -13.68 5.30 7.67
N PRO A 97 -13.90 4.55 8.76
CA PRO A 97 -13.14 3.34 9.04
C PRO A 97 -13.08 2.42 7.82
N VAL A 98 -11.87 1.98 7.48
CA VAL A 98 -11.64 1.14 6.29
C VAL A 98 -12.07 -0.29 6.59
N GLY A 99 -13.00 -0.79 5.79
CA GLY A 99 -13.40 -2.19 5.85
C GLY A 99 -12.32 -3.09 5.24
N VAL A 100 -11.88 -4.12 5.98
CA VAL A 100 -10.94 -5.13 5.50
C VAL A 100 -11.64 -6.49 5.49
N ARG A 101 -11.78 -7.10 4.31
CA ARG A 101 -12.33 -8.45 4.14
C ARG A 101 -11.25 -9.37 3.58
N ARG A 102 -11.14 -10.56 4.15
CA ARG A 102 -10.25 -11.62 3.66
C ARG A 102 -11.07 -12.80 3.17
N ALA A 103 -10.71 -13.32 2.00
CA ALA A 103 -11.33 -14.51 1.44
C ALA A 103 -10.26 -15.26 0.62
N GLY A 104 -9.86 -16.42 1.10
CA GLY A 104 -8.71 -17.15 0.54
C GLY A 104 -7.46 -16.26 0.53
N GLY A 105 -6.71 -16.26 -0.58
CA GLY A 105 -5.54 -15.39 -0.78
C GLY A 105 -5.86 -13.95 -1.19
N THR A 106 -7.13 -13.49 -1.09
CA THR A 106 -7.53 -12.14 -1.48
C THR A 106 -7.90 -11.30 -0.26
N ILE A 107 -7.36 -10.08 -0.19
CA ILE A 107 -7.65 -9.08 0.84
C ILE A 107 -8.31 -7.88 0.15
N THR A 108 -9.58 -7.63 0.44
CA THR A 108 -10.35 -6.53 -0.15
C THR A 108 -10.48 -5.39 0.85
N LEU A 109 -10.09 -4.19 0.44
CA LEU A 109 -10.23 -2.95 1.19
C LEU A 109 -11.43 -2.16 0.68
N ARG A 110 -12.31 -1.76 1.58
CA ARG A 110 -13.45 -0.90 1.28
C ARG A 110 -13.27 0.45 1.95
N LEU A 111 -13.05 1.47 1.15
CA LEU A 111 -12.89 2.85 1.59
C LEU A 111 -14.18 3.62 1.27
N ARG A 112 -14.61 4.42 2.22
CA ARG A 112 -15.77 5.31 2.07
C ARG A 112 -15.46 6.66 2.70
N GLU A 113 -15.93 7.73 2.10
CA GLU A 113 -15.90 9.07 2.66
C GLU A 113 -17.31 9.54 3.00
N GLY A 114 -17.42 10.33 4.05
CA GLY A 114 -18.64 11.02 4.47
C GLY A 114 -18.33 12.45 4.84
N SER A 115 -19.34 13.20 5.27
CA SER A 115 -19.16 14.58 5.74
C SER A 115 -19.39 14.67 7.24
N ASP A 116 -18.57 15.48 7.91
CA ASP A 116 -18.76 15.94 9.29
C ASP A 116 -19.08 17.44 9.32
N ALA A 117 -19.24 18.06 8.16
CA ALA A 117 -19.65 19.45 8.06
C ALA A 117 -21.10 19.63 8.57
N PRO A 118 -21.41 20.72 9.29
CA PRO A 118 -22.79 21.04 9.67
C PRO A 118 -23.70 21.12 8.46
N ALA A 119 -24.98 20.79 8.65
CA ALA A 119 -25.98 20.88 7.58
C ALA A 119 -26.03 22.32 7.02
N GLY A 120 -26.05 22.46 5.70
CA GLY A 120 -26.05 23.75 5.01
C GLY A 120 -24.66 24.41 4.87
N SER A 121 -23.59 23.77 5.35
CA SER A 121 -22.23 24.29 5.13
C SER A 121 -21.86 24.27 3.65
N ALA A 122 -21.26 25.36 3.17
CA ALA A 122 -20.64 25.37 1.85
C ALA A 122 -19.35 24.56 1.87
N CYS A 123 -19.26 23.56 1.02
CA CYS A 123 -18.08 22.75 0.84
C CYS A 123 -17.30 23.21 -0.39
N PRO A 124 -16.00 23.55 -0.26
CA PRO A 124 -15.21 23.95 -1.41
C PRO A 124 -14.99 22.76 -2.36
N GLU A 125 -15.05 23.01 -3.66
CA GLU A 125 -14.78 22.03 -4.72
C GLU A 125 -13.27 21.86 -4.94
N LEU A 126 -12.56 21.49 -3.88
CA LEU A 126 -11.12 21.23 -3.93
C LEU A 126 -10.86 19.74 -3.84
N ALA A 127 -10.16 19.21 -4.83
CA ALA A 127 -9.68 17.83 -4.80
C ALA A 127 -8.25 17.79 -4.28
N MET A 128 -8.05 17.09 -3.18
CA MET A 128 -6.73 16.81 -2.60
C MET A 128 -6.37 15.34 -2.80
N LYS A 129 -5.11 15.07 -3.12
CA LYS A 129 -4.60 13.71 -3.12
C LYS A 129 -4.38 13.26 -1.67
N LYS A 130 -5.14 12.28 -1.27
CA LYS A 130 -5.13 11.68 0.07
C LYS A 130 -4.49 10.30 0.04
N ALA A 131 -3.98 9.86 1.19
CA ALA A 131 -3.49 8.51 1.40
C ALA A 131 -3.93 7.98 2.75
N VAL A 132 -4.15 6.67 2.85
CA VAL A 132 -4.34 5.97 4.12
C VAL A 132 -3.47 4.73 4.16
N ARG A 133 -2.79 4.53 5.28
CA ARG A 133 -2.10 3.27 5.58
C ARG A 133 -3.02 2.38 6.40
N VAL A 134 -3.34 1.22 5.85
CA VAL A 134 -4.22 0.22 6.46
C VAL A 134 -3.36 -0.92 6.98
N SER A 135 -3.48 -1.24 8.27
CA SER A 135 -2.85 -2.43 8.83
C SER A 135 -3.61 -3.67 8.35
N LEU A 136 -2.88 -4.62 7.81
CA LEU A 136 -3.40 -5.93 7.44
C LEU A 136 -3.09 -6.99 8.52
N GLY A 137 -2.48 -6.59 9.64
CA GLY A 137 -2.10 -7.48 10.73
C GLY A 137 -1.03 -8.48 10.33
N VAL A 138 -0.91 -9.55 11.13
CA VAL A 138 -0.03 -10.67 10.84
C VAL A 138 -0.72 -11.60 9.84
N LEU A 139 -0.01 -11.95 8.79
CA LEU A 139 -0.46 -12.90 7.77
C LEU A 139 0.47 -14.12 7.79
N ALA A 140 -0.06 -15.28 7.45
CA ALA A 140 0.76 -16.45 7.22
C ALA A 140 1.68 -16.25 5.99
N ALA A 141 2.81 -16.97 5.95
CA ALA A 141 3.67 -16.95 4.77
C ALA A 141 2.90 -17.36 3.52
N GLY A 142 3.05 -16.59 2.45
CA GLY A 142 2.33 -16.82 1.20
C GLY A 142 2.18 -15.57 0.35
N THR A 143 1.47 -15.73 -0.75
CA THR A 143 1.19 -14.65 -1.69
C THR A 143 -0.30 -14.28 -1.65
N TYR A 144 -0.56 -13.00 -1.50
CA TYR A 144 -1.90 -12.44 -1.38
C TYR A 144 -2.15 -11.42 -2.49
N THR A 145 -3.39 -11.35 -2.97
CA THR A 145 -3.86 -10.26 -3.83
C THR A 145 -4.58 -9.24 -2.96
N VAL A 146 -4.05 -8.02 -2.86
CA VAL A 146 -4.72 -6.91 -2.19
C VAL A 146 -5.50 -6.10 -3.22
N VAL A 147 -6.76 -5.80 -2.91
CA VAL A 147 -7.71 -5.12 -3.81
C VAL A 147 -8.31 -3.92 -3.10
N ALA A 148 -8.36 -2.77 -3.78
CA ALA A 148 -9.07 -1.57 -3.35
C ALA A 148 -9.76 -0.94 -4.57
N GLY A 149 -11.09 -1.03 -4.65
CA GLY A 149 -11.83 -0.68 -5.86
C GLY A 149 -11.34 -1.50 -7.06
N GLU A 150 -10.92 -0.82 -8.11
CA GLU A 150 -10.36 -1.45 -9.32
C GLU A 150 -8.84 -1.70 -9.23
N ARG A 151 -8.18 -1.18 -8.19
CA ARG A 151 -6.73 -1.34 -8.03
C ARG A 151 -6.40 -2.67 -7.36
N ARG A 152 -5.35 -3.31 -7.87
CA ARG A 152 -4.84 -4.59 -7.37
C ARG A 152 -3.32 -4.52 -7.24
N THR A 153 -2.80 -5.20 -6.22
CA THR A 153 -1.36 -5.40 -6.03
C THR A 153 -1.10 -6.74 -5.37
N THR A 154 0.08 -7.29 -5.58
CA THR A 154 0.52 -8.53 -4.94
C THR A 154 1.30 -8.19 -3.68
N LEU A 155 1.07 -8.96 -2.62
CA LEU A 155 1.79 -8.93 -1.35
C LEU A 155 2.34 -10.32 -1.08
N THR A 156 3.65 -10.42 -0.92
CA THR A 156 4.34 -11.64 -0.46
C THR A 156 4.78 -11.46 0.99
N VAL A 157 4.49 -12.45 1.83
CA VAL A 157 4.79 -12.49 3.27
C VAL A 157 5.69 -13.68 3.56
#